data_e2dafb3b925d658ac5182c1c7b1b899a
#
_entry.id   e2dafb3b925d658ac5182c1c7b1b899a
#
_cell.length_a   1.000
_cell.length_b   1.000
_cell.length_c   1.000
_cell.angle_alpha   90.00
_cell.angle_beta   90.00
_cell.angle_gamma   90.00
#
_symmetry.space_group_name_H-M   'P 1'
#
loop_
_entity.id
_entity.type
_entity.pdbx_description
1 polymer ?
#
loop_
_entity_poly.entity_id
_entity_poly.type
_entity_poly.pdbx_seq_one_letter_code
_entity_poly.pdbx_strand_id
1 'polypeptide(L)'
;MSIIPEKLTTQSFTKPIPLSSLLNKLINKSLDLEAEYQRDEVWSTEKKTKLIQSILGGVTIPSIIINEKKEKKIVIDGKQRICACRDFKNNIINFFNESNPELTCKYEDFDIKYKEYFDDYPINCIVYTNLTEEEERDIFQRINYGENLSTGEKIKGMKSNFLHEIIKVKDNICEYLSNFGITQNRESYIECTIALLALYNND
;
A
#
# COMPACT_ATOMS: atom_id res chain seq x y z
N MET A 1 -30.42 -21.27 10.09
CA MET A 1 -29.11 -20.72 9.67
C MET A 1 -29.36 -19.43 8.91
N SER A 2 -28.81 -18.31 9.35
CA SER A 2 -28.92 -17.06 8.60
C SER A 2 -28.10 -17.15 7.32
N ILE A 3 -28.71 -16.83 6.18
CA ILE A 3 -28.02 -16.77 4.87
C ILE A 3 -27.11 -15.53 4.81
N ILE A 4 -27.39 -14.55 5.66
CA ILE A 4 -26.58 -13.32 5.76
C ILE A 4 -25.47 -13.61 6.77
N PRO A 5 -24.18 -13.48 6.39
CA PRO A 5 -23.07 -13.58 7.34
C PRO A 5 -23.30 -12.66 8.53
N GLU A 6 -22.90 -13.08 9.71
CA GLU A 6 -22.84 -12.16 10.85
C GLU A 6 -22.10 -10.91 10.41
N LYS A 7 -22.78 -9.79 10.56
CA LYS A 7 -22.29 -8.50 10.12
C LYS A 7 -20.95 -8.24 10.77
N LEU A 8 -19.98 -7.84 9.99
CA LEU A 8 -18.82 -7.12 10.52
C LEU A 8 -19.37 -6.04 11.46
N THR A 9 -19.16 -6.22 12.75
CA THR A 9 -19.69 -5.32 13.79
C THR A 9 -18.98 -3.97 13.76
N THR A 10 -17.96 -3.85 12.94
CA THR A 10 -17.09 -2.70 12.87
C THR A 10 -17.69 -1.62 12.00
N GLN A 11 -17.92 -0.47 12.60
CA GLN A 11 -18.38 0.71 11.89
C GLN A 11 -17.19 1.42 11.26
N SER A 12 -17.37 1.90 10.03
CA SER A 12 -16.45 2.81 9.37
C SER A 12 -17.07 4.18 9.21
N PHE A 13 -16.23 5.20 9.20
CA PHE A 13 -16.62 6.56 8.86
C PHE A 13 -15.64 7.16 7.87
N THR A 14 -16.13 8.09 7.06
CA THR A 14 -15.29 8.79 6.08
C THR A 14 -14.98 10.18 6.59
N LYS A 15 -13.71 10.57 6.50
CA LYS A 15 -13.26 11.94 6.76
C LYS A 15 -12.20 12.38 5.77
N PRO A 16 -12.23 13.63 5.29
CA PRO A 16 -11.12 14.20 4.54
C PRO A 16 -9.97 14.50 5.51
N ILE A 17 -8.75 14.17 5.09
CA ILE A 17 -7.52 14.48 5.84
C ILE A 17 -6.60 15.23 4.89
N PRO A 18 -6.05 16.41 5.26
CA PRO A 18 -5.04 17.08 4.47
C PRO A 18 -3.84 16.17 4.21
N LEU A 19 -3.32 16.19 2.99
CA LEU A 19 -2.19 15.36 2.58
C LEU A 19 -0.97 15.55 3.49
N SER A 20 -0.65 16.81 3.82
CA SER A 20 0.42 17.13 4.77
C SER A 20 0.24 16.44 6.13
N SER A 21 -0.99 16.37 6.63
CA SER A 21 -1.30 15.69 7.90
C SER A 21 -1.05 14.18 7.83
N LEU A 22 -1.38 13.52 6.69
CA LEU A 22 -1.07 12.10 6.49
C LEU A 22 0.43 11.85 6.40
N LEU A 23 1.16 12.68 5.66
CA LEU A 23 2.61 12.55 5.51
C LEU A 23 3.33 12.81 6.84
N ASN A 24 2.87 13.78 7.64
CA ASN A 24 3.42 14.02 8.98
C ASN A 24 3.19 12.83 9.92
N LYS A 25 2.03 12.14 9.82
CA LYS A 25 1.77 10.93 10.60
C LYS A 25 2.68 9.76 10.19
N LEU A 26 3.09 9.71 8.92
CA LEU A 26 4.08 8.75 8.45
C LEU A 26 5.46 9.04 9.03
N ILE A 27 5.90 10.32 9.00
CA ILE A 27 7.20 10.75 9.54
C ILE A 27 7.31 10.44 11.02
N ASN A 28 6.29 10.73 11.81
CA ASN A 28 6.29 10.48 13.26
C ASN A 28 5.89 9.05 13.65
N LYS A 29 5.79 8.14 12.66
CA LYS A 29 5.49 6.72 12.83
C LYS A 29 4.13 6.41 13.47
N SER A 30 3.20 7.36 13.50
CA SER A 30 1.83 7.13 13.96
C SER A 30 0.91 6.57 12.87
N LEU A 31 1.38 6.54 11.61
CA LEU A 31 0.76 5.86 10.47
C LEU A 31 1.71 4.79 9.97
N ASP A 32 1.23 3.54 9.93
CA ASP A 32 1.99 2.38 9.53
C ASP A 32 1.55 1.94 8.12
N LEU A 33 2.52 1.78 7.22
CA LEU A 33 2.33 1.30 5.85
C LEU A 33 2.75 -0.18 5.68
N GLU A 34 3.33 -0.79 6.71
CA GLU A 34 4.01 -2.09 6.62
C GLU A 34 3.13 -3.25 7.12
N ALA A 35 1.82 -3.24 6.80
CA ALA A 35 0.99 -4.40 7.05
C ALA A 35 1.50 -5.61 6.22
N GLU A 36 1.63 -6.77 6.86
CA GLU A 36 2.22 -8.00 6.26
C GLU A 36 1.52 -8.44 4.95
N TYR A 37 0.24 -8.12 4.81
CA TYR A 37 -0.56 -8.47 3.64
C TYR A 37 -0.44 -7.47 2.48
N GLN A 38 0.28 -6.35 2.66
CA GLN A 38 0.44 -5.34 1.62
C GLN A 38 1.65 -5.59 0.73
N ARG A 39 1.57 -5.03 -0.47
CA ARG A 39 2.68 -5.04 -1.45
C ARG A 39 3.82 -4.16 -0.99
N ASP A 40 5.03 -4.50 -1.41
CA ASP A 40 6.12 -3.54 -1.47
C ASP A 40 5.76 -2.38 -2.42
N GLU A 41 6.58 -1.33 -2.49
CA GLU A 41 6.35 -0.22 -3.42
C GLU A 41 6.58 -0.70 -4.86
N VAL A 42 5.48 -0.95 -5.60
CA VAL A 42 5.52 -1.53 -6.96
C VAL A 42 5.14 -0.54 -8.06
N TRP A 43 4.64 0.66 -7.70
CA TRP A 43 4.27 1.63 -8.71
C TRP A 43 5.49 2.20 -9.42
N SER A 44 5.46 2.17 -10.76
CA SER A 44 6.45 2.86 -11.58
C SER A 44 6.43 4.38 -11.32
N THR A 45 7.55 5.05 -11.60
CA THR A 45 7.64 6.52 -11.52
C THR A 45 6.55 7.19 -12.33
N GLU A 46 6.25 6.67 -13.53
CA GLU A 46 5.17 7.20 -14.37
C GLU A 46 3.81 7.16 -13.66
N LYS A 47 3.46 6.02 -13.04
CA LYS A 47 2.19 5.88 -12.31
C LYS A 47 2.13 6.80 -11.09
N LYS A 48 3.24 6.95 -10.37
CA LYS A 48 3.37 7.90 -9.25
C LYS A 48 3.15 9.34 -9.73
N THR A 49 3.81 9.73 -10.84
CA THR A 49 3.68 11.08 -11.40
C THR A 49 2.26 11.38 -11.88
N LYS A 50 1.56 10.43 -12.51
CA LYS A 50 0.15 10.58 -12.91
C LYS A 50 -0.77 10.83 -11.71
N LEU A 51 -0.49 10.21 -10.57
CA LEU A 51 -1.22 10.53 -9.34
C LEU A 51 -1.00 11.99 -8.90
N ILE A 52 0.26 12.45 -8.93
CA ILE A 52 0.58 13.84 -8.57
C ILE A 52 -0.09 14.83 -9.52
N GLN A 53 -0.12 14.54 -10.82
CA GLN A 53 -0.85 15.31 -11.82
C GLN A 53 -2.34 15.39 -11.50
N SER A 54 -2.95 14.26 -11.11
CA SER A 54 -4.36 14.22 -10.70
C SER A 54 -4.62 15.11 -9.48
N ILE A 55 -3.78 15.05 -8.46
CA ILE A 55 -3.88 15.88 -7.25
C ILE A 55 -3.78 17.36 -7.62
N LEU A 56 -2.74 17.76 -8.36
CA LEU A 56 -2.52 19.14 -8.75
C LEU A 56 -3.57 19.66 -9.75
N GLY A 57 -4.16 18.77 -10.53
CA GLY A 57 -5.29 19.06 -11.43
C GLY A 57 -6.66 19.08 -10.73
N GLY A 58 -6.72 18.86 -9.42
CA GLY A 58 -7.98 18.84 -8.65
C GLY A 58 -8.85 17.61 -8.90
N VAL A 59 -8.29 16.56 -9.52
CA VAL A 59 -9.02 15.32 -9.77
C VAL A 59 -9.10 14.50 -8.49
N THR A 60 -10.29 14.00 -8.17
CA THR A 60 -10.49 13.15 -6.99
C THR A 60 -9.76 11.83 -7.15
N ILE A 61 -8.95 11.47 -6.16
CA ILE A 61 -8.26 10.18 -6.10
C ILE A 61 -9.03 9.18 -5.21
N PRO A 62 -8.87 7.87 -5.41
CA PRO A 62 -9.52 6.86 -4.58
C PRO A 62 -9.17 7.03 -3.10
N SER A 63 -10.14 6.74 -2.24
CA SER A 63 -10.00 6.86 -0.79
C SER A 63 -8.89 5.97 -0.24
N ILE A 64 -8.25 6.41 0.84
CA ILE A 64 -7.32 5.61 1.63
C ILE A 64 -8.11 4.93 2.75
N ILE A 65 -7.81 3.68 3.04
CA ILE A 65 -8.50 2.91 4.07
C ILE A 65 -7.54 2.67 5.22
N ILE A 66 -7.98 3.03 6.41
CA ILE A 66 -7.16 3.06 7.63
C ILE A 66 -7.89 2.31 8.75
N ASN A 67 -7.17 1.46 9.47
CA ASN A 67 -7.60 0.98 10.78
C ASN A 67 -6.93 1.81 11.87
N GLU A 68 -7.73 2.46 12.70
CA GLU A 68 -7.27 3.26 13.84
C GLU A 68 -7.27 2.40 15.10
N LYS A 69 -6.10 2.03 15.57
CA LYS A 69 -5.85 1.33 16.85
C LYS A 69 -5.40 2.34 17.91
N LYS A 70 -5.42 1.97 19.18
CA LYS A 70 -5.06 2.88 20.29
C LYS A 70 -3.66 3.50 20.15
N GLU A 71 -2.71 2.74 19.66
CA GLU A 71 -1.30 3.15 19.60
C GLU A 71 -0.87 3.62 18.22
N LYS A 72 -1.46 3.09 17.15
CA LYS A 72 -1.08 3.39 15.77
C LYS A 72 -2.25 3.27 14.80
N LYS A 73 -2.10 3.88 13.66
CA LYS A 73 -3.00 3.76 12.52
C LYS A 73 -2.34 2.87 11.47
N ILE A 74 -3.05 1.89 10.96
CA ILE A 74 -2.56 0.96 9.94
C ILE A 74 -3.30 1.26 8.63
N VAL A 75 -2.56 1.46 7.56
CA VAL A 75 -3.14 1.64 6.23
C VAL A 75 -3.52 0.27 5.68
N ILE A 76 -4.81 0.03 5.43
CA ILE A 76 -5.31 -1.21 4.81
C ILE A 76 -5.19 -1.11 3.28
N ASP A 77 -5.58 0.01 2.69
CA ASP A 77 -5.42 0.30 1.26
C ASP A 77 -4.97 1.74 1.04
N GLY A 78 -4.20 1.95 -0.02
CA GLY A 78 -3.69 3.26 -0.41
C GLY A 78 -2.20 3.48 -0.12
N LYS A 79 -1.45 2.46 0.31
CA LYS A 79 0.01 2.54 0.52
C LYS A 79 0.73 3.18 -0.66
N GLN A 80 0.50 2.70 -1.88
CA GLN A 80 1.17 3.20 -3.09
C GLN A 80 0.87 4.69 -3.34
N ARG A 81 -0.35 5.13 -3.06
CA ARG A 81 -0.77 6.54 -3.18
C ARG A 81 -0.04 7.43 -2.18
N ILE A 82 0.05 6.99 -0.92
CA ILE A 82 0.79 7.72 0.13
C ILE A 82 2.28 7.76 -0.22
N CYS A 83 2.86 6.64 -0.65
CA CYS A 83 4.27 6.58 -1.06
C CYS A 83 4.56 7.53 -2.24
N ALA A 84 3.68 7.59 -3.25
CA ALA A 84 3.84 8.52 -4.37
C ALA A 84 3.87 9.99 -3.91
N CYS A 85 2.96 10.36 -3.01
CA CYS A 85 2.92 11.71 -2.45
C CYS A 85 4.15 12.02 -1.59
N ARG A 86 4.59 11.06 -0.78
CA ARG A 86 5.83 11.16 0.01
C ARG A 86 7.04 11.37 -0.89
N ASP A 87 7.17 10.56 -1.92
CA ASP A 87 8.31 10.58 -2.84
C ASP A 87 8.37 11.89 -3.61
N PHE A 88 7.22 12.44 -4.01
CA PHE A 88 7.16 13.75 -4.64
C PHE A 88 7.56 14.86 -3.66
N LYS A 89 6.99 14.88 -2.45
CA LYS A 89 7.33 15.89 -1.43
C LYS A 89 8.81 15.87 -1.03
N ASN A 90 9.44 14.69 -1.10
CA ASN A 90 10.86 14.49 -0.81
C ASN A 90 11.77 14.67 -2.06
N ASN A 91 11.24 15.15 -3.17
CA ASN A 91 11.98 15.36 -4.42
C ASN A 91 12.61 14.08 -5.03
N ILE A 92 12.05 12.90 -4.70
CA ILE A 92 12.48 11.61 -5.26
C ILE A 92 11.93 11.40 -6.67
N ILE A 93 10.70 11.87 -6.92
CA ILE A 93 10.08 11.88 -8.23
C ILE A 93 9.77 13.30 -8.67
N ASN A 94 9.82 13.53 -9.98
CA ASN A 94 9.52 14.82 -10.57
C ASN A 94 8.07 14.87 -11.06
N PHE A 95 7.48 16.07 -11.01
CA PHE A 95 6.30 16.40 -11.78
C PHE A 95 6.71 16.71 -13.22
N PHE A 96 5.94 16.29 -14.20
CA PHE A 96 6.04 16.76 -15.57
C PHE A 96 4.66 17.17 -16.09
N ASN A 97 4.66 18.17 -16.98
CA ASN A 97 3.44 18.61 -17.62
C ASN A 97 3.14 17.70 -18.82
N GLU A 98 1.94 17.12 -18.88
CA GLU A 98 1.55 16.24 -20.01
C GLU A 98 1.61 16.95 -21.37
N SER A 99 1.29 18.25 -21.40
CA SER A 99 1.35 19.07 -22.63
C SER A 99 2.77 19.44 -23.04
N ASN A 100 3.73 19.37 -22.12
CA ASN A 100 5.15 19.64 -22.36
C ASN A 100 6.03 18.77 -21.43
N PRO A 101 6.28 17.50 -21.81
CA PRO A 101 7.01 16.55 -20.97
C PRO A 101 8.47 16.95 -20.64
N GLU A 102 9.05 17.89 -21.39
CA GLU A 102 10.39 18.41 -21.13
C GLU A 102 10.39 19.35 -19.91
N LEU A 103 9.25 19.92 -19.56
CA LEU A 103 9.09 20.74 -18.37
C LEU A 103 8.87 19.83 -17.16
N THR A 104 9.97 19.46 -16.54
CA THR A 104 9.97 18.72 -15.28
C THR A 104 10.35 19.65 -14.14
N CYS A 105 9.70 19.49 -12.98
CA CYS A 105 10.04 20.20 -11.75
C CYS A 105 9.87 19.29 -10.54
N LYS A 106 10.60 19.61 -9.49
CA LYS A 106 10.48 18.96 -8.19
C LYS A 106 9.49 19.72 -7.32
N TYR A 107 9.07 19.11 -6.21
CA TYR A 107 8.25 19.80 -5.22
C TYR A 107 8.93 21.07 -4.68
N GLU A 108 10.24 21.04 -4.46
CA GLU A 108 11.00 22.22 -3.97
C GLU A 108 10.97 23.40 -4.92
N ASP A 109 10.82 23.17 -6.23
CA ASP A 109 10.80 24.20 -7.27
C ASP A 109 9.44 24.89 -7.41
N PHE A 110 8.39 24.34 -6.80
CA PHE A 110 7.05 24.90 -6.89
C PHE A 110 6.94 26.22 -6.11
N ASP A 111 6.18 27.15 -6.67
CA ASP A 111 5.74 28.34 -5.92
C ASP A 111 4.96 27.93 -4.67
N ILE A 112 5.01 28.80 -3.65
CA ILE A 112 4.35 28.55 -2.36
C ILE A 112 2.87 28.18 -2.51
N LYS A 113 2.17 28.83 -3.43
CA LYS A 113 0.75 28.55 -3.74
C LYS A 113 0.49 27.10 -4.15
N TYR A 114 1.35 26.51 -4.98
CA TYR A 114 1.20 25.13 -5.42
C TYR A 114 1.62 24.13 -4.35
N LYS A 115 2.60 24.49 -3.51
CA LYS A 115 2.97 23.72 -2.31
C LYS A 115 1.83 23.64 -1.32
N GLU A 116 1.21 24.80 -1.00
CA GLU A 116 0.04 24.86 -0.13
C GLU A 116 -1.13 24.05 -0.71
N TYR A 117 -1.42 24.20 -2.00
CA TYR A 117 -2.47 23.45 -2.67
C TYR A 117 -2.25 21.93 -2.57
N PHE A 118 -1.03 21.45 -2.79
CA PHE A 118 -0.68 20.05 -2.67
C PHE A 118 -0.78 19.57 -1.21
N ASP A 119 -0.25 20.34 -0.28
CA ASP A 119 -0.21 19.99 1.14
C ASP A 119 -1.61 19.96 1.77
N ASP A 120 -2.49 20.87 1.38
CA ASP A 120 -3.86 20.97 1.87
C ASP A 120 -4.86 20.09 1.09
N TYR A 121 -4.40 19.41 0.02
CA TYR A 121 -5.28 18.55 -0.76
C TYR A 121 -5.99 17.53 0.14
N PRO A 122 -7.36 17.51 0.15
CA PRO A 122 -8.12 16.65 1.04
C PRO A 122 -8.17 15.22 0.50
N ILE A 123 -7.48 14.31 1.14
CA ILE A 123 -7.60 12.88 0.85
C ILE A 123 -8.76 12.31 1.65
N ASN A 124 -9.72 11.71 0.97
CA ASN A 124 -10.80 10.98 1.62
C ASN A 124 -10.25 9.71 2.27
N CYS A 125 -10.43 9.60 3.58
CA CYS A 125 -10.03 8.43 4.34
C CYS A 125 -11.26 7.72 4.90
N ILE A 126 -11.37 6.43 4.62
CA ILE A 126 -12.34 5.54 5.26
C ILE A 126 -11.62 4.95 6.49
N VAL A 127 -12.14 5.26 7.66
CA VAL A 127 -11.51 4.88 8.92
C VAL A 127 -12.35 3.82 9.62
N TYR A 128 -11.75 2.69 9.85
CA TYR A 128 -12.22 1.65 10.76
C TYR A 128 -11.54 1.81 12.11
N THR A 129 -12.12 1.27 13.16
CA THR A 129 -11.56 1.33 14.50
C THR A 129 -11.39 -0.05 15.11
N ASN A 130 -10.19 -0.33 15.63
CA ASN A 130 -9.85 -1.54 16.38
C ASN A 130 -10.15 -2.86 15.64
N LEU A 131 -9.98 -2.89 14.30
CA LEU A 131 -10.03 -4.15 13.56
C LEU A 131 -8.92 -5.08 14.03
N THR A 132 -9.22 -6.37 14.05
CA THR A 132 -8.22 -7.43 14.15
C THR A 132 -7.45 -7.54 12.84
N GLU A 133 -6.28 -8.19 12.84
CA GLU A 133 -5.50 -8.45 11.63
C GLU A 133 -6.27 -9.29 10.60
N GLU A 134 -7.11 -10.20 11.06
CA GLU A 134 -7.95 -11.02 10.22
C GLU A 134 -9.00 -10.19 9.48
N GLU A 135 -9.66 -9.26 10.18
CA GLU A 135 -10.62 -8.34 9.58
C GLU A 135 -9.95 -7.36 8.62
N GLU A 136 -8.74 -6.87 8.93
CA GLU A 136 -7.95 -6.04 8.01
C GLU A 136 -7.67 -6.78 6.70
N ARG A 137 -7.23 -8.04 6.78
CA ARG A 137 -6.97 -8.89 5.60
C ARG A 137 -8.24 -9.15 4.78
N ASP A 138 -9.36 -9.45 5.43
CA ASP A 138 -10.65 -9.66 4.75
C ASP A 138 -11.09 -8.41 3.99
N ILE A 139 -11.00 -7.24 4.62
CA ILE A 139 -11.30 -5.96 3.97
C ILE A 139 -10.36 -5.71 2.79
N PHE A 140 -9.05 -5.91 2.97
CA PHE A 140 -8.07 -5.75 1.90
C PHE A 140 -8.38 -6.63 0.69
N GLN A 141 -8.70 -7.91 0.92
CA GLN A 141 -9.06 -8.84 -0.16
C GLN A 141 -10.33 -8.41 -0.89
N ARG A 142 -11.38 -8.01 -0.16
CA ARG A 142 -12.66 -7.60 -0.75
C ARG A 142 -12.52 -6.37 -1.64
N ILE A 143 -11.70 -5.41 -1.23
CA ILE A 143 -11.48 -4.16 -1.98
C ILE A 143 -10.70 -4.43 -3.26
N ASN A 144 -9.71 -5.32 -3.18
CA ASN A 144 -8.89 -5.70 -4.33
C ASN A 144 -9.49 -6.86 -5.15
N TYR A 145 -10.71 -7.30 -4.80
CA TYR A 145 -11.40 -8.36 -5.55
C TYR A 145 -11.74 -7.85 -6.96
N GLY A 146 -11.08 -8.43 -7.96
CA GLY A 146 -11.21 -8.01 -9.36
C GLY A 146 -10.00 -7.25 -9.92
N GLU A 147 -9.06 -6.80 -9.08
CA GLU A 147 -7.74 -6.43 -9.57
C GLU A 147 -6.92 -7.70 -9.87
N ASN A 148 -6.03 -7.62 -10.87
CA ASN A 148 -5.09 -8.71 -11.14
C ASN A 148 -4.04 -8.76 -10.02
N LEU A 149 -4.42 -9.38 -8.91
CA LEU A 149 -3.47 -9.70 -7.84
C LEU A 149 -2.49 -10.76 -8.36
N SER A 150 -1.20 -10.56 -8.13
CA SER A 150 -0.20 -11.60 -8.36
C SER A 150 -0.49 -12.83 -7.50
N THR A 151 0.06 -13.97 -7.87
CA THR A 151 -0.10 -15.21 -7.08
C THR A 151 0.41 -15.02 -5.65
N GLY A 152 1.54 -14.32 -5.48
CA GLY A 152 2.09 -14.01 -4.16
C GLY A 152 1.16 -13.16 -3.29
N GLU A 153 0.42 -12.22 -3.89
CA GLU A 153 -0.56 -11.40 -3.17
C GLU A 153 -1.79 -12.18 -2.74
N LYS A 154 -2.29 -13.05 -3.62
CA LYS A 154 -3.39 -13.96 -3.27
C LYS A 154 -3.00 -14.86 -2.09
N ILE A 155 -1.77 -15.34 -2.08
CA ILE A 155 -1.24 -16.18 -1.01
C ILE A 155 -1.11 -15.41 0.29
N LYS A 156 -0.56 -14.18 0.27
CA LYS A 156 -0.46 -13.31 1.47
C LYS A 156 -1.83 -13.01 2.10
N GLY A 157 -2.88 -12.97 1.27
CA GLY A 157 -4.24 -12.77 1.73
C GLY A 157 -4.90 -14.02 2.32
N MET A 158 -4.33 -15.22 2.15
CA MET A 158 -4.92 -16.46 2.68
C MET A 158 -4.72 -16.56 4.21
N LYS A 159 -5.77 -17.01 4.91
CA LYS A 159 -5.70 -17.38 6.32
C LYS A 159 -4.93 -18.70 6.45
N SER A 160 -3.68 -18.66 6.83
CA SER A 160 -2.90 -19.88 7.02
C SER A 160 -1.75 -19.67 8.00
N ASN A 161 -1.69 -20.51 9.03
CA ASN A 161 -0.52 -20.61 9.90
C ASN A 161 0.74 -20.96 9.11
N PHE A 162 0.57 -21.68 8.00
CA PHE A 162 1.61 -22.05 7.05
C PHE A 162 2.25 -20.80 6.37
N LEU A 163 1.45 -19.80 6.04
CA LEU A 163 1.96 -18.55 5.49
C LEU A 163 2.86 -17.81 6.49
N HIS A 164 2.50 -17.80 7.77
CA HIS A 164 3.31 -17.19 8.81
C HIS A 164 4.69 -17.88 8.95
N GLU A 165 4.72 -19.21 8.84
CA GLU A 165 5.99 -19.96 8.82
C GLU A 165 6.81 -19.69 7.55
N ILE A 166 6.17 -19.57 6.37
CA ILE A 166 6.84 -19.19 5.12
C ILE A 166 7.48 -17.81 5.23
N ILE A 167 6.78 -16.84 5.80
CA ILE A 167 7.30 -15.47 5.98
C ILE A 167 8.50 -15.47 6.91
N LYS A 168 8.50 -16.26 7.98
CA LYS A 168 9.65 -16.40 8.90
C LYS A 168 10.87 -17.04 8.22
N VAL A 169 10.66 -18.04 7.39
CA VAL A 169 11.74 -18.79 6.70
C VAL A 169 12.25 -18.00 5.47
N LYS A 170 11.45 -17.11 4.92
CA LYS A 170 11.73 -16.34 3.72
C LYS A 170 13.09 -15.62 3.79
N ASP A 171 13.40 -14.95 4.89
CA ASP A 171 14.61 -14.14 5.00
C ASP A 171 15.87 -15.01 4.94
N ASN A 172 15.80 -16.24 5.41
CA ASN A 172 16.88 -17.22 5.33
C ASN A 172 17.03 -17.81 3.90
N ILE A 173 15.94 -17.88 3.15
CA ILE A 173 15.92 -18.44 1.78
C ILE A 173 16.24 -17.35 0.74
N CYS A 174 15.95 -16.09 1.00
CA CYS A 174 16.19 -14.98 0.06
C CYS A 174 17.65 -14.89 -0.38
N GLU A 175 18.59 -15.00 0.55
CA GLU A 175 20.03 -14.99 0.23
C GLU A 175 20.43 -16.17 -0.63
N TYR A 176 19.90 -17.36 -0.34
CA TYR A 176 20.16 -18.57 -1.11
C TYR A 176 19.59 -18.46 -2.54
N LEU A 177 18.33 -18.05 -2.68
CA LEU A 177 17.66 -17.93 -3.98
C LEU A 177 18.24 -16.82 -4.86
N SER A 178 18.79 -15.76 -4.28
CA SER A 178 19.46 -14.69 -5.03
C SER A 178 20.68 -15.21 -5.81
N ASN A 179 21.37 -16.23 -5.30
CA ASN A 179 22.50 -16.87 -5.96
C ASN A 179 22.10 -17.64 -7.22
N PHE A 180 20.82 -17.95 -7.39
CA PHE A 180 20.27 -18.60 -8.58
C PHE A 180 19.66 -17.62 -9.59
N GLY A 181 19.91 -16.32 -9.44
CA GLY A 181 19.42 -15.29 -10.38
C GLY A 181 17.91 -15.02 -10.26
N ILE A 182 17.27 -15.46 -9.19
CA ILE A 182 15.86 -15.12 -8.89
C ILE A 182 15.83 -13.67 -8.46
N THR A 183 15.13 -12.84 -9.21
CA THR A 183 15.03 -11.39 -8.99
C THR A 183 14.50 -11.07 -7.59
N GLN A 184 15.01 -9.99 -6.98
CA GLN A 184 14.72 -9.55 -5.62
C GLN A 184 13.26 -9.10 -5.36
N ASN A 185 12.31 -9.56 -6.15
CA ASN A 185 10.91 -9.33 -5.88
C ASN A 185 10.44 -10.25 -4.74
N ARG A 186 10.03 -9.64 -3.62
CA ARG A 186 9.56 -10.34 -2.41
C ARG A 186 8.47 -11.38 -2.70
N GLU A 187 7.66 -11.15 -3.71
CA GLU A 187 6.58 -12.05 -4.13
C GLU A 187 7.12 -13.30 -4.81
N SER A 188 8.13 -13.16 -5.68
CA SER A 188 8.79 -14.28 -6.34
C SER A 188 9.45 -15.22 -5.32
N TYR A 189 10.02 -14.69 -4.23
CA TYR A 189 10.57 -15.53 -3.17
C TYR A 189 9.50 -16.33 -2.42
N ILE A 190 8.32 -15.75 -2.18
CA ILE A 190 7.20 -16.48 -1.54
C ILE A 190 6.73 -17.60 -2.48
N GLU A 191 6.53 -17.32 -3.76
CA GLU A 191 6.14 -18.32 -4.76
C GLU A 191 7.15 -19.47 -4.85
N CYS A 192 8.45 -19.15 -4.94
CA CYS A 192 9.51 -20.16 -4.97
C CYS A 192 9.56 -20.97 -3.67
N THR A 193 9.41 -20.34 -2.52
CA THR A 193 9.40 -21.04 -1.22
C THR A 193 8.25 -22.03 -1.13
N ILE A 194 7.07 -21.63 -1.59
CA ILE A 194 5.89 -22.52 -1.62
C ILE A 194 6.10 -23.68 -2.57
N ALA A 195 6.64 -23.42 -3.77
CA ALA A 195 6.95 -24.46 -4.75
C ALA A 195 7.96 -25.48 -4.20
N LEU A 196 9.02 -25.01 -3.53
CA LEU A 196 10.02 -25.87 -2.90
C LEU A 196 9.42 -26.73 -1.77
N LEU A 197 8.58 -26.11 -0.91
CA LEU A 197 7.91 -26.87 0.17
C LEU A 197 6.89 -27.86 -0.37
N ALA A 198 6.20 -27.55 -1.46
CA ALA A 198 5.27 -28.49 -2.12
C ALA A 198 6.02 -29.68 -2.72
N LEU A 199 7.22 -29.49 -3.28
CA LEU A 199 8.07 -30.56 -3.77
C LEU A 199 8.59 -31.44 -2.63
N TYR A 200 8.98 -30.83 -1.50
CA TYR A 200 9.52 -31.56 -0.35
C TYR A 200 8.47 -32.43 0.37
N ASN A 201 7.20 -32.01 0.36
CA ASN A 201 6.11 -32.75 1.02
C ASN A 201 5.46 -33.83 0.12
N ASN A 202 5.89 -33.98 -1.14
CA ASN A 202 5.41 -35.01 -2.06
C ASN A 202 6.36 -36.21 -2.18
N ASP A 203 7.44 -36.25 -1.42
CA ASP A 203 8.32 -37.41 -1.19
C ASP A 203 8.02 -38.02 0.19
#